data_38897234fb35726020b60a4d6867cf5a
#
_entry.id   38897234fb35726020b60a4d6867cf5a
#
_cell.length_a   1.000
_cell.length_b   1.000
_cell.length_c   1.000
_cell.angle_alpha   90.00
_cell.angle_beta   90.00
_cell.angle_gamma   90.00
#
_symmetry.space_group_name_H-M   'P 1'
#
loop_
_entity.id
_entity.type
_entity.pdbx_description
1 polymer ?
#
loop_
_entity_poly.entity_id
_entity_poly.type
_entity_poly.pdbx_seq_one_letter_code
_entity_poly.pdbx_strand_id
1 'polypeptide(L)'
;MDTQEKTIKDFGDQWGVYTTNDGYYASTELFQDILGPLLSINEIKNSKVIDVGSGTGRIMKMILDCGADFAVGIEPSDAFFVLKENLRSKKENILLLHIRGDEINFNNEFDYAFSIGVLHHIPNPNKTVKNIYDSLKINGRFIFWVYGKEGNSIYLTIILFIRKITTIIPHKILENFVNILDIFLYQ
;
A
#
# COMPACT_ATOMS: atom_id res chain seq x y z
N MET A 1 -21.96 9.72 -1.33
CA MET A 1 -20.73 8.95 -1.06
C MET A 1 -19.64 9.97 -0.80
N ASP A 2 -19.03 9.93 0.34
CA ASP A 2 -17.90 10.78 0.71
C ASP A 2 -16.71 10.49 -0.22
N THR A 3 -15.83 11.48 -0.45
CA THR A 3 -14.65 11.32 -1.30
C THR A 3 -13.74 10.17 -0.84
N GLN A 4 -13.64 9.97 0.47
CA GLN A 4 -12.86 8.87 1.06
C GLN A 4 -13.49 7.51 0.78
N GLU A 5 -14.80 7.37 0.95
CA GLU A 5 -15.53 6.13 0.65
C GLU A 5 -15.42 5.75 -0.82
N LYS A 6 -15.51 6.75 -1.72
CA LYS A 6 -15.29 6.51 -3.16
C LYS A 6 -13.90 5.98 -3.44
N THR A 7 -12.87 6.61 -2.86
CA THR A 7 -11.47 6.19 -3.03
C THR A 7 -11.25 4.76 -2.52
N ILE A 8 -11.78 4.42 -1.35
CA ILE A 8 -11.70 3.06 -0.77
C ILE A 8 -12.35 2.05 -1.71
N LYS A 9 -13.52 2.36 -2.25
CA LYS A 9 -14.23 1.48 -3.20
C LYS A 9 -13.43 1.29 -4.49
N ASP A 10 -12.96 2.39 -5.11
CA ASP A 10 -12.21 2.34 -6.38
C ASP A 10 -10.94 1.47 -6.24
N PHE A 11 -10.24 1.53 -5.09
CA PHE A 11 -9.11 0.65 -4.79
C PHE A 11 -9.54 -0.80 -4.55
N GLY A 12 -10.65 -1.04 -3.85
CA GLY A 12 -11.21 -2.38 -3.66
C GLY A 12 -11.51 -3.07 -4.99
N ASP A 13 -12.18 -2.35 -5.91
CA ASP A 13 -12.48 -2.83 -7.26
C ASP A 13 -11.20 -3.15 -8.05
N GLN A 14 -10.18 -2.28 -7.99
CA GLN A 14 -8.90 -2.49 -8.68
C GLN A 14 -8.14 -3.71 -8.14
N TRP A 15 -7.96 -3.80 -6.83
CA TRP A 15 -7.21 -4.87 -6.20
C TRP A 15 -7.97 -6.21 -6.15
N GLY A 16 -9.28 -6.20 -6.39
CA GLY A 16 -10.06 -7.40 -6.65
C GLY A 16 -9.73 -8.08 -7.97
N VAL A 17 -9.16 -7.34 -8.95
CA VAL A 17 -8.70 -7.87 -10.24
C VAL A 17 -7.24 -8.33 -10.16
N TYR A 18 -6.36 -7.54 -9.53
CA TYR A 18 -4.93 -7.84 -9.41
C TYR A 18 -4.63 -8.50 -8.06
N THR A 19 -4.87 -9.80 -7.97
CA THR A 19 -4.89 -10.53 -6.70
C THR A 19 -3.55 -11.17 -6.30
N THR A 20 -2.59 -11.29 -7.23
CA THR A 20 -1.34 -12.03 -6.99
C THR A 20 -0.19 -11.11 -6.56
N ASN A 21 0.66 -11.63 -5.66
CA ASN A 21 1.86 -10.97 -5.18
C ASN A 21 3.08 -11.87 -5.45
N ASP A 22 3.49 -11.99 -6.72
CA ASP A 22 4.49 -12.96 -7.16
C ASP A 22 5.75 -12.30 -7.76
N GLY A 23 6.81 -13.10 -7.89
CA GLY A 23 8.06 -12.75 -8.53
C GLY A 23 8.76 -11.54 -7.90
N TYR A 24 9.50 -10.78 -8.72
CA TYR A 24 10.24 -9.59 -8.27
C TYR A 24 9.33 -8.54 -7.65
N TYR A 25 8.09 -8.41 -8.13
CA TYR A 25 7.11 -7.44 -7.62
C TYR A 25 6.82 -7.60 -6.11
N ALA A 26 7.00 -8.80 -5.55
CA ALA A 26 6.81 -9.09 -4.13
C ALA A 26 8.09 -9.62 -3.46
N SER A 27 9.26 -9.29 -4.00
CA SER A 27 10.55 -9.75 -3.49
C SER A 27 11.12 -8.85 -2.41
N THR A 28 12.01 -9.39 -1.60
CA THR A 28 12.77 -8.63 -0.59
C THR A 28 13.77 -7.67 -1.21
N GLU A 29 14.26 -7.96 -2.43
CA GLU A 29 15.13 -7.08 -3.21
C GLU A 29 14.39 -5.80 -3.59
N LEU A 30 13.17 -5.91 -4.14
CA LEU A 30 12.35 -4.74 -4.43
C LEU A 30 12.01 -3.97 -3.14
N PHE A 31 11.79 -4.68 -2.03
CA PHE A 31 11.51 -4.01 -0.76
C PHE A 31 12.71 -3.19 -0.28
N GLN A 32 13.93 -3.71 -0.40
CA GLN A 32 15.15 -2.95 -0.10
C GLN A 32 15.28 -1.71 -0.99
N ASP A 33 14.93 -1.81 -2.28
CA ASP A 33 14.93 -0.67 -3.21
C ASP A 33 13.90 0.40 -2.80
N ILE A 34 12.70 -0.02 -2.36
CA ILE A 34 11.66 0.89 -1.86
C ILE A 34 12.13 1.61 -0.59
N LEU A 35 12.79 0.89 0.32
CA LEU A 35 13.30 1.44 1.57
C LEU A 35 14.52 2.34 1.36
N GLY A 36 15.30 2.07 0.32
CA GLY A 36 16.51 2.81 -0.03
C GLY A 36 17.49 2.89 1.17
N PRO A 37 18.04 4.09 1.44
CA PRO A 37 18.95 4.31 2.56
C PRO A 37 18.24 4.49 3.92
N LEU A 38 16.90 4.53 3.95
CA LEU A 38 16.12 4.85 5.17
C LEU A 38 16.12 3.70 6.17
N LEU A 39 16.10 2.46 5.68
CA LEU A 39 16.03 1.26 6.51
C LEU A 39 16.63 0.07 5.76
N SER A 40 17.49 -0.70 6.42
CA SER A 40 17.91 -2.01 5.90
C SER A 40 16.84 -3.06 6.19
N ILE A 41 16.56 -3.96 5.24
CA ILE A 41 15.65 -5.09 5.45
C ILE A 41 16.08 -5.98 6.61
N ASN A 42 17.39 -6.03 6.93
CA ASN A 42 17.92 -6.79 8.06
C ASN A 42 17.47 -6.24 9.43
N GLU A 43 17.13 -4.94 9.51
CA GLU A 43 16.63 -4.31 10.74
C GLU A 43 15.18 -4.73 11.06
N ILE A 44 14.45 -5.25 10.06
CA ILE A 44 13.06 -5.70 10.21
C ILE A 44 12.98 -7.04 10.96
N LYS A 45 14.07 -7.81 10.94
CA LYS A 45 14.11 -9.12 11.61
C LYS A 45 13.82 -9.01 13.11
N ASN A 46 12.93 -9.89 13.59
CA ASN A 46 12.46 -9.95 14.99
C ASN A 46 11.74 -8.67 15.47
N SER A 47 11.24 -7.84 14.56
CA SER A 47 10.49 -6.62 14.90
C SER A 47 8.97 -6.85 14.87
N LYS A 48 8.24 -5.97 15.55
CA LYS A 48 6.79 -5.82 15.40
C LYS A 48 6.47 -4.67 14.46
N VAL A 49 5.66 -4.91 13.46
CA VAL A 49 5.44 -3.98 12.37
C VAL A 49 3.95 -3.72 12.15
N ILE A 50 3.59 -2.50 11.76
CA ILE A 50 2.25 -2.18 11.25
C ILE A 50 2.36 -1.64 9.82
N ASP A 51 1.53 -2.16 8.91
CA ASP A 51 1.40 -1.71 7.52
C ASP A 51 0.01 -1.12 7.30
N VAL A 52 -0.05 0.16 6.93
CA VAL A 52 -1.30 0.92 6.80
C VAL A 52 -1.61 1.18 5.34
N GLY A 53 -2.74 0.61 4.88
CA GLY A 53 -3.12 0.51 3.48
C GLY A 53 -2.46 -0.69 2.82
N SER A 54 -2.64 -1.87 3.42
CA SER A 54 -1.92 -3.10 3.02
C SER A 54 -2.33 -3.62 1.63
N GLY A 55 -3.45 -3.15 1.07
CA GLY A 55 -3.96 -3.57 -0.23
C GLY A 55 -4.11 -5.09 -0.31
N THR A 56 -3.47 -5.71 -1.31
CA THR A 56 -3.45 -7.18 -1.48
C THR A 56 -2.43 -7.90 -0.58
N GLY A 57 -1.70 -7.16 0.28
CA GLY A 57 -0.71 -7.73 1.20
C GLY A 57 0.71 -7.84 0.65
N ARG A 58 1.04 -7.14 -0.43
CA ARG A 58 2.37 -7.17 -1.04
C ARG A 58 3.46 -6.74 -0.06
N ILE A 59 3.32 -5.57 0.57
CA ILE A 59 4.29 -5.04 1.54
C ILE A 59 4.31 -5.92 2.79
N MET A 60 3.16 -6.37 3.29
CA MET A 60 3.06 -7.31 4.41
C MET A 60 3.85 -8.60 4.16
N LYS A 61 3.74 -9.17 2.94
CA LYS A 61 4.50 -10.36 2.55
C LYS A 61 6.00 -10.10 2.62
N MET A 62 6.48 -8.98 2.04
CA MET A 62 7.90 -8.60 2.05
C MET A 62 8.41 -8.40 3.48
N ILE A 63 7.65 -7.74 4.37
CA ILE A 63 7.97 -7.56 5.79
C ILE A 63 8.16 -8.91 6.49
N LEU A 64 7.23 -9.84 6.28
CA LEU A 64 7.29 -11.18 6.88
C LEU A 64 8.45 -12.02 6.32
N ASP A 65 8.74 -11.90 5.02
CA ASP A 65 9.86 -12.58 4.38
C ASP A 65 11.23 -12.00 4.83
N CYS A 66 11.27 -10.74 5.29
CA CYS A 66 12.42 -10.15 5.98
C CYS A 66 12.56 -10.63 7.44
N GLY A 67 11.63 -11.44 7.94
CA GLY A 67 11.72 -12.05 9.28
C GLY A 67 11.15 -11.20 10.41
N ALA A 68 10.18 -10.32 10.13
CA ALA A 68 9.39 -9.69 11.19
C ALA A 68 8.75 -10.75 12.08
N ASP A 69 8.77 -10.52 13.39
CA ASP A 69 8.20 -11.44 14.38
C ASP A 69 6.67 -11.39 14.35
N PHE A 70 6.12 -10.21 14.18
CA PHE A 70 4.67 -9.99 14.08
C PHE A 70 4.34 -8.79 13.20
N ALA A 71 3.32 -8.91 12.35
CA ALA A 71 2.89 -7.83 11.50
C ALA A 71 1.37 -7.59 11.58
N VAL A 72 0.97 -6.31 11.69
CA VAL A 72 -0.43 -5.88 11.62
C VAL A 72 -0.70 -5.23 10.27
N GLY A 73 -1.69 -5.71 9.54
CA GLY A 73 -2.15 -5.11 8.28
C GLY A 73 -3.48 -4.38 8.44
N ILE A 74 -3.53 -3.14 8.00
CA ILE A 74 -4.72 -2.28 8.00
C ILE A 74 -5.16 -2.05 6.57
N GLU A 75 -6.38 -2.47 6.22
CA GLU A 75 -6.93 -2.28 4.88
C GLU A 75 -8.44 -2.02 4.94
N PRO A 76 -8.92 -0.83 4.54
CA PRO A 76 -10.34 -0.48 4.63
C PRO A 76 -11.20 -0.94 3.45
N SER A 77 -10.59 -1.34 2.32
CA SER A 77 -11.33 -1.74 1.12
C SER A 77 -11.56 -3.25 1.05
N ASP A 78 -12.31 -3.69 0.05
CA ASP A 78 -12.54 -5.12 -0.22
C ASP A 78 -11.26 -5.87 -0.63
N ALA A 79 -10.16 -5.17 -0.94
CA ALA A 79 -8.83 -5.77 -1.04
C ALA A 79 -8.42 -6.55 0.22
N PHE A 80 -9.03 -6.24 1.37
CA PHE A 80 -8.86 -6.98 2.62
C PHE A 80 -9.09 -8.50 2.47
N PHE A 81 -10.06 -8.91 1.67
CA PHE A 81 -10.33 -10.33 1.45
C PHE A 81 -9.22 -11.00 0.63
N VAL A 82 -8.64 -10.28 -0.33
CA VAL A 82 -7.46 -10.72 -1.10
C VAL A 82 -6.22 -10.79 -0.20
N LEU A 83 -5.99 -9.75 0.61
CA LEU A 83 -4.94 -9.71 1.63
C LEU A 83 -4.97 -10.95 2.53
N LYS A 84 -6.15 -11.27 3.06
CA LYS A 84 -6.37 -12.41 3.96
C LYS A 84 -6.04 -13.75 3.27
N GLU A 85 -6.40 -13.91 2.01
CA GLU A 85 -6.10 -15.14 1.26
C GLU A 85 -4.60 -15.22 0.94
N ASN A 86 -3.98 -14.14 0.49
CA ASN A 86 -2.55 -14.09 0.15
C ASN A 86 -1.64 -14.40 1.35
N LEU A 87 -2.06 -14.03 2.56
CA LEU A 87 -1.29 -14.26 3.79
C LEU A 87 -1.78 -15.44 4.63
N ARG A 88 -2.65 -16.29 4.09
CA ARG A 88 -3.24 -17.43 4.83
C ARG A 88 -2.21 -18.37 5.44
N SER A 89 -1.07 -18.56 4.78
CA SER A 89 0.03 -19.41 5.27
C SER A 89 0.83 -18.80 6.42
N LYS A 90 0.71 -17.49 6.66
CA LYS A 90 1.43 -16.70 7.67
C LYS A 90 0.55 -16.30 8.87
N LYS A 91 -0.64 -16.87 9.00
CA LYS A 91 -1.69 -16.44 9.95
C LYS A 91 -1.29 -16.41 11.43
N GLU A 92 -0.24 -17.14 11.83
CA GLU A 92 0.23 -17.19 13.22
C GLU A 92 1.01 -15.94 13.62
N ASN A 93 1.58 -15.23 12.64
CA ASN A 93 2.44 -14.07 12.83
C ASN A 93 1.78 -12.76 12.37
N ILE A 94 0.48 -12.75 12.11
CA ILE A 94 -0.22 -11.56 11.60
C ILE A 94 -1.54 -11.30 12.33
N LEU A 95 -1.88 -10.01 12.34
CA LEU A 95 -3.24 -9.53 12.62
C LEU A 95 -3.71 -8.66 11.45
N LEU A 96 -4.84 -8.98 10.85
CA LEU A 96 -5.42 -8.21 9.75
C LEU A 96 -6.70 -7.54 10.22
N LEU A 97 -6.79 -6.22 10.01
CA LEU A 97 -7.92 -5.42 10.43
C LEU A 97 -8.56 -4.71 9.22
N HIS A 98 -9.85 -4.96 9.04
CA HIS A 98 -10.66 -4.30 8.00
C HIS A 98 -11.20 -2.97 8.53
N ILE A 99 -10.30 -2.01 8.74
CA ILE A 99 -10.58 -0.68 9.29
C ILE A 99 -9.81 0.40 8.54
N ARG A 100 -10.20 1.65 8.73
CA ARG A 100 -9.49 2.81 8.19
C ARG A 100 -8.29 3.16 9.07
N GLY A 101 -7.31 3.85 8.50
CA GLY A 101 -6.12 4.30 9.24
C GLY A 101 -6.45 5.27 10.39
N ASP A 102 -7.54 6.03 10.28
CA ASP A 102 -8.00 6.93 11.35
C ASP A 102 -8.77 6.22 12.50
N GLU A 103 -8.96 4.91 12.38
CA GLU A 103 -9.56 4.04 13.41
C GLU A 103 -8.52 3.19 14.15
N ILE A 104 -7.25 3.25 13.77
CA ILE A 104 -6.15 2.57 14.45
C ILE A 104 -6.12 3.03 15.92
N ASN A 105 -6.03 2.05 16.83
CA ASN A 105 -5.98 2.27 18.27
C ASN A 105 -4.94 1.36 18.94
N PHE A 106 -3.67 1.48 18.50
CA PHE A 106 -2.52 0.88 19.15
C PHE A 106 -1.70 1.96 19.84
N ASN A 107 -0.93 1.61 20.87
CA ASN A 107 -0.14 2.55 21.62
C ASN A 107 1.22 1.95 22.02
N ASN A 108 2.31 2.50 21.47
CA ASN A 108 3.69 2.11 21.84
C ASN A 108 3.99 0.61 21.64
N GLU A 109 3.54 0.05 20.51
CA GLU A 109 3.62 -1.40 20.26
C GLU A 109 4.59 -1.78 19.14
N PHE A 110 4.78 -0.91 18.12
CA PHE A 110 5.50 -1.28 16.90
C PHE A 110 6.90 -0.65 16.83
N ASP A 111 7.84 -1.43 16.31
CA ASP A 111 9.19 -0.97 16.01
C ASP A 111 9.21 -0.17 14.70
N TYR A 112 8.39 -0.59 13.74
CA TYR A 112 8.25 0.05 12.43
C TYR A 112 6.79 0.17 12.04
N ALA A 113 6.48 1.29 11.36
CA ALA A 113 5.22 1.48 10.66
C ALA A 113 5.52 1.77 9.19
N PHE A 114 4.72 1.19 8.30
CA PHE A 114 4.79 1.41 6.85
C PHE A 114 3.48 1.97 6.33
N SER A 115 3.58 2.83 5.29
CA SER A 115 2.44 3.27 4.50
C SER A 115 2.92 3.64 3.10
N ILE A 116 2.97 2.67 2.21
CA ILE A 116 3.59 2.78 0.90
C ILE A 116 2.54 3.02 -0.18
N GLY A 117 2.51 4.25 -0.72
CA GLY A 117 1.58 4.61 -1.79
C GLY A 117 0.15 4.91 -1.33
N VAL A 118 -0.09 5.23 -0.05
CA VAL A 118 -1.44 5.33 0.54
C VAL A 118 -1.81 6.73 1.01
N LEU A 119 -0.97 7.41 1.80
CA LEU A 119 -1.34 8.64 2.51
C LEU A 119 -1.87 9.77 1.60
N HIS A 120 -1.39 9.85 0.37
CA HIS A 120 -1.83 10.87 -0.60
C HIS A 120 -3.23 10.59 -1.18
N HIS A 121 -3.81 9.43 -0.89
CA HIS A 121 -5.19 9.08 -1.23
C HIS A 121 -6.18 9.36 -0.09
N ILE A 122 -5.69 9.68 1.11
CA ILE A 122 -6.53 10.01 2.27
C ILE A 122 -6.79 11.53 2.26
N PRO A 123 -8.04 12.00 2.14
CA PRO A 123 -8.36 13.43 2.04
C PRO A 123 -7.85 14.26 3.23
N ASN A 124 -7.91 13.71 4.45
CA ASN A 124 -7.33 14.31 5.65
C ASN A 124 -6.49 13.25 6.40
N PRO A 125 -5.19 13.12 6.08
CA PRO A 125 -4.36 12.09 6.67
C PRO A 125 -3.91 12.36 8.11
N ASN A 126 -4.16 13.55 8.66
CA ASN A 126 -3.60 13.97 9.96
C ASN A 126 -3.93 12.99 11.09
N LYS A 127 -5.18 12.51 11.16
CA LYS A 127 -5.59 11.57 12.20
C LYS A 127 -4.93 10.20 12.00
N THR A 128 -4.85 9.72 10.77
CA THR A 128 -4.14 8.48 10.42
C THR A 128 -2.67 8.56 10.82
N VAL A 129 -1.98 9.65 10.43
CA VAL A 129 -0.57 9.87 10.76
C VAL A 129 -0.36 9.94 12.27
N LYS A 130 -1.27 10.63 13.00
CA LYS A 130 -1.22 10.68 14.46
C LYS A 130 -1.38 9.30 15.09
N ASN A 131 -2.35 8.51 14.65
CA ASN A 131 -2.59 7.15 15.17
C ASN A 131 -1.40 6.23 14.89
N ILE A 132 -0.77 6.36 13.70
CA ILE A 132 0.48 5.64 13.38
C ILE A 132 1.59 6.06 14.34
N TYR A 133 1.76 7.36 14.57
CA TYR A 133 2.77 7.87 15.51
C TYR A 133 2.54 7.34 16.94
N ASP A 134 1.32 7.39 17.44
CA ASP A 134 0.96 6.89 18.77
C ASP A 134 1.18 5.36 18.90
N SER A 135 1.08 4.62 17.81
CA SER A 135 1.29 3.17 17.77
C SER A 135 2.76 2.75 17.83
N LEU A 136 3.68 3.65 17.50
CA LEU A 136 5.12 3.39 17.50
C LEU A 136 5.72 3.40 18.89
N LYS A 137 6.64 2.50 19.14
CA LYS A 137 7.51 2.53 20.33
C LYS A 137 8.39 3.79 20.34
N ILE A 138 8.96 4.10 21.50
CA ILE A 138 10.04 5.10 21.60
C ILE A 138 11.18 4.68 20.66
N ASN A 139 11.62 5.59 19.79
CA ASN A 139 12.58 5.34 18.70
C ASN A 139 12.05 4.44 17.56
N GLY A 140 10.77 4.08 17.55
CA GLY A 140 10.14 3.45 16.40
C GLY A 140 10.17 4.36 15.17
N ARG A 141 10.22 3.79 13.98
CA ARG A 141 10.34 4.55 12.72
C ARG A 141 9.10 4.37 11.86
N PHE A 142 8.60 5.49 11.31
CA PHE A 142 7.54 5.51 10.31
C PHE A 142 8.14 5.74 8.92
N ILE A 143 7.99 4.76 8.05
CA ILE A 143 8.43 4.79 6.65
C ILE A 143 7.19 4.92 5.77
N PHE A 144 7.15 5.96 4.96
CA PHE A 144 6.05 6.15 4.02
C PHE A 144 6.56 6.60 2.66
N TRP A 145 5.80 6.27 1.63
CA TRP A 145 6.08 6.71 0.28
C TRP A 145 4.85 7.41 -0.31
N VAL A 146 5.06 8.58 -0.89
CA VAL A 146 4.04 9.39 -1.55
C VAL A 146 4.60 10.01 -2.83
N TYR A 147 3.74 10.36 -3.77
CA TYR A 147 4.16 11.07 -4.98
C TYR A 147 4.65 12.48 -4.64
N GLY A 148 5.89 12.80 -5.05
CA GLY A 148 6.46 14.16 -4.95
C GLY A 148 5.97 15.07 -6.08
N LYS A 149 5.78 16.35 -5.78
CA LYS A 149 5.45 17.38 -6.77
C LYS A 149 6.69 18.04 -7.35
N GLU A 150 7.77 18.15 -6.57
CA GLU A 150 9.00 18.81 -6.97
C GLU A 150 9.64 18.07 -8.15
N GLY A 151 10.00 18.84 -9.20
CA GLY A 151 10.62 18.31 -10.42
C GLY A 151 9.66 17.61 -11.39
N ASN A 152 8.40 17.37 -11.00
CA ASN A 152 7.43 16.59 -11.79
C ASN A 152 6.31 17.44 -12.42
N SER A 153 6.43 18.77 -12.45
CA SER A 153 5.35 19.68 -12.86
C SER A 153 4.83 19.42 -14.29
N ILE A 154 5.72 19.16 -15.25
CA ILE A 154 5.35 18.85 -16.64
C ILE A 154 4.63 17.49 -16.72
N TYR A 155 5.23 16.48 -16.10
CA TYR A 155 4.65 15.13 -16.04
C TYR A 155 3.26 15.15 -15.39
N LEU A 156 3.11 15.84 -14.26
CA LEU A 156 1.84 15.97 -13.56
C LEU A 156 0.79 16.69 -14.41
N THR A 157 1.17 17.71 -15.17
CA THR A 157 0.24 18.42 -16.06
C THR A 157 -0.29 17.49 -17.16
N ILE A 158 0.59 16.71 -17.78
CA ILE A 158 0.22 15.72 -18.80
C ILE A 158 -0.69 14.64 -18.20
N ILE A 159 -0.31 14.07 -17.06
CA ILE A 159 -1.11 13.03 -16.37
C ILE A 159 -2.48 13.55 -15.94
N LEU A 160 -2.56 14.77 -15.40
CA LEU A 160 -3.85 15.38 -15.03
C LEU A 160 -4.75 15.60 -16.24
N PHE A 161 -4.18 15.96 -17.39
CA PHE A 161 -4.95 16.08 -18.64
C PHE A 161 -5.45 14.73 -19.13
N ILE A 162 -4.58 13.71 -19.17
CA ILE A 162 -4.94 12.33 -19.53
C ILE A 162 -6.03 11.81 -18.58
N ARG A 163 -5.87 12.04 -17.27
CA ARG A 163 -6.84 11.60 -16.25
C ARG A 163 -8.22 12.20 -16.45
N LYS A 164 -8.33 13.48 -16.89
CA LYS A 164 -9.63 14.09 -17.21
C LYS A 164 -10.36 13.34 -18.34
N ILE A 165 -9.62 12.80 -19.30
CA ILE A 165 -10.16 12.03 -20.41
C ILE A 165 -10.50 10.61 -19.98
N THR A 166 -9.56 9.94 -19.32
CA THR A 166 -9.70 8.52 -18.94
C THR A 166 -10.77 8.28 -17.86
N THR A 167 -11.05 9.26 -16.99
CA THR A 167 -12.14 9.14 -16.01
C THR A 167 -13.55 9.18 -16.60
N ILE A 168 -13.69 9.59 -17.87
CA ILE A 168 -14.98 9.63 -18.59
C ILE A 168 -15.19 8.34 -19.40
N ILE A 169 -14.11 7.60 -19.69
CA ILE A 169 -14.14 6.39 -20.51
C ILE A 169 -14.44 5.18 -19.62
N PRO A 170 -15.41 4.29 -20.01
CA PRO A 170 -15.67 3.06 -19.28
C PRO A 170 -14.40 2.17 -19.16
N HIS A 171 -14.16 1.58 -17.99
CA HIS A 171 -12.98 0.74 -17.69
C HIS A 171 -12.69 -0.31 -18.76
N LYS A 172 -13.72 -0.99 -19.26
CA LYS A 172 -13.59 -2.04 -20.27
C LYS A 172 -13.01 -1.54 -21.61
N ILE A 173 -13.28 -0.28 -21.97
CA ILE A 173 -12.70 0.32 -23.18
C ILE A 173 -11.23 0.66 -22.96
N LEU A 174 -10.88 1.17 -21.76
CA LEU A 174 -9.50 1.46 -21.37
C LEU A 174 -8.64 0.19 -21.30
N GLU A 175 -9.15 -0.89 -20.73
CA GLU A 175 -8.47 -2.19 -20.70
C GLU A 175 -8.15 -2.71 -22.11
N ASN A 176 -9.14 -2.68 -23.01
CA ASN A 176 -8.93 -3.11 -24.39
C ASN A 176 -7.88 -2.23 -25.09
N PHE A 177 -7.88 -0.92 -24.85
CA PHE A 177 -6.91 0.01 -25.45
C PHE A 177 -5.50 -0.24 -24.90
N VAL A 178 -5.35 -0.47 -23.60
CA VAL A 178 -4.07 -0.80 -22.97
C VAL A 178 -3.54 -2.15 -23.49
N ASN A 179 -4.37 -3.17 -23.59
CA ASN A 179 -3.99 -4.48 -24.11
C ASN A 179 -3.53 -4.40 -25.58
N ILE A 180 -4.15 -3.56 -26.40
CA ILE A 180 -3.72 -3.32 -27.78
C ILE A 180 -2.36 -2.61 -27.80
N LEU A 181 -2.15 -1.60 -26.97
CA LEU A 181 -0.86 -0.89 -26.86
C LEU A 181 0.27 -1.82 -26.40
N ASP A 182 -0.02 -2.70 -25.47
CA ASP A 182 0.95 -3.68 -24.93
C ASP A 182 1.46 -4.61 -26.03
N ILE A 183 0.56 -5.08 -26.91
CA ILE A 183 0.93 -5.91 -28.08
C ILE A 183 1.88 -5.15 -29.04
N PHE A 184 1.74 -3.83 -29.17
CA PHE A 184 2.58 -3.02 -30.05
C PHE A 184 3.90 -2.55 -29.44
N LEU A 185 3.99 -2.47 -28.11
CA LEU A 185 5.17 -1.95 -27.41
C LEU A 185 6.14 -3.05 -26.96
N TYR A 186 5.71 -4.32 -26.91
CA TYR A 186 6.50 -5.48 -26.48
C TYR A 186 6.78 -6.48 -27.62
N GLN A 187 6.83 -5.99 -28.87
CA GLN A 187 7.38 -6.78 -29.99
C GLN A 187 8.86 -6.47 -30.24
#